data_0be7391cb028c7545218a76c71756f79
#
_entry.id   0be7391cb028c7545218a76c71756f79
#
_cell.length_a   1.000
_cell.length_b   1.000
_cell.length_c   1.000
_cell.angle_alpha   90.00
_cell.angle_beta   90.00
_cell.angle_gamma   90.00
#
_symmetry.space_group_name_H-M   'P 1'
#
loop_
_entity.id
_entity.type
_entity.pdbx_description
1 polymer ?
#
loop_
_entity_poly.entity_id
_entity_poly.type
_entity_poly.pdbx_seq_one_letter_code
_entity_poly.pdbx_strand_id
1 'polypeptide(L)'
;MARARAVRLKERHKVEISWLPYELHPEISDGGTANSRKFSALTPIAEELEIVMRPSEPFRPTRKAHQAALVVEHASPDEVDTYHQRLYEAVWVEERDIEDPLVLCDLAADLAVPHELIERVVTEDELLPAVRSSMERAHAWGATGTPSWVIDNKLMVPGLQDDEFFDRVIQRLESIRNAEGDAD
;
A
#
# COMPACT_ATOMS: atom_id res chain seq x y z
N MET A 1 -9.23 -0.46 0.16
CA MET A 1 -9.83 0.62 -0.66
C MET A 1 -8.92 1.04 -1.82
N ALA A 2 -7.76 1.72 -1.62
CA ALA A 2 -6.89 2.13 -2.73
C ALA A 2 -6.50 0.96 -3.64
N ARG A 3 -6.21 -0.21 -3.07
CA ARG A 3 -5.90 -1.42 -3.84
C ARG A 3 -7.07 -1.88 -4.73
N ALA A 4 -8.30 -1.85 -4.23
CA ALA A 4 -9.47 -2.17 -5.06
C ALA A 4 -9.63 -1.18 -6.23
N ARG A 5 -9.38 0.11 -5.99
CA ARG A 5 -9.32 1.11 -7.09
C ARG A 5 -8.20 0.78 -8.08
N ALA A 6 -7.00 0.42 -7.58
CA ALA A 6 -5.87 0.06 -8.45
C ALA A 6 -6.17 -1.14 -9.36
N VAL A 7 -6.86 -2.17 -8.85
CA VAL A 7 -7.32 -3.32 -9.66
C VAL A 7 -8.23 -2.84 -10.81
N ARG A 8 -9.25 -2.05 -10.49
CA ARG A 8 -10.17 -1.49 -11.49
C ARG A 8 -9.45 -0.61 -12.54
N LEU A 9 -8.44 0.16 -12.10
CA LEU A 9 -7.64 0.97 -13.03
C LEU A 9 -6.81 0.11 -13.98
N LYS A 10 -6.17 -0.96 -13.49
CA LYS A 10 -5.45 -1.92 -14.34
C LYS A 10 -6.37 -2.62 -15.36
N GLU A 11 -7.62 -2.92 -14.99
CA GLU A 11 -8.62 -3.54 -15.88
C GLU A 11 -9.12 -2.58 -16.96
N ARG A 12 -9.30 -1.29 -16.62
CA ARG A 12 -9.87 -0.27 -17.53
C ARG A 12 -8.84 0.42 -18.39
N HIS A 13 -7.60 0.50 -17.93
CA HIS A 13 -6.51 1.21 -18.57
C HIS A 13 -5.24 0.36 -18.61
N LYS A 14 -4.40 0.58 -19.62
CA LYS A 14 -3.07 -0.05 -19.71
C LYS A 14 -2.07 0.71 -18.82
N VAL A 15 -2.25 0.63 -17.50
CA VAL A 15 -1.40 1.32 -16.53
C VAL A 15 -0.62 0.32 -15.70
N GLU A 16 0.61 0.65 -15.39
CA GLU A 16 1.43 -0.03 -14.40
C GLU A 16 1.29 0.71 -13.06
N ILE A 17 1.14 -0.05 -11.98
CA ILE A 17 1.00 0.51 -10.64
C ILE A 17 2.03 -0.14 -9.74
N SER A 18 2.91 0.68 -9.19
CA SER A 18 3.87 0.28 -8.16
C SER A 18 3.43 0.80 -6.81
N TRP A 19 3.54 -0.04 -5.78
CA TRP A 19 3.24 0.33 -4.41
C TRP A 19 4.52 0.77 -3.71
N LEU A 20 4.43 1.88 -2.99
CA LEU A 20 5.53 2.39 -2.18
C LEU A 20 5.14 2.36 -0.70
N PRO A 21 6.01 1.88 0.18
CA PRO A 21 5.73 1.87 1.61
C PRO A 21 5.60 3.28 2.17
N TYR A 22 4.57 3.47 3.00
CA TYR A 22 4.34 4.71 3.72
C TYR A 22 3.75 4.40 5.10
N GLU A 23 4.55 4.56 6.14
CA GLU A 23 4.09 4.42 7.52
C GLU A 23 3.32 5.68 7.93
N LEU A 24 1.99 5.58 7.95
CA LEU A 24 1.10 6.72 8.21
C LEU A 24 1.25 7.28 9.64
N HIS A 25 1.67 6.44 10.57
CA HIS A 25 1.78 6.72 12.00
C HIS A 25 3.12 6.24 12.56
N PRO A 26 4.25 6.85 12.15
CA PRO A 26 5.57 6.46 12.61
C PRO A 26 5.81 6.72 14.11
N GLU A 27 4.93 7.51 14.75
CA GLU A 27 4.95 7.78 16.18
C GLU A 27 4.46 6.62 17.05
N ILE A 28 3.79 5.61 16.45
CA ILE A 28 3.30 4.44 17.19
C ILE A 28 4.45 3.53 17.53
N SER A 29 4.63 3.27 18.82
CA SER A 29 5.65 2.35 19.35
C SER A 29 5.24 0.90 19.13
N ASP A 30 6.21 0.00 19.23
CA ASP A 30 5.99 -1.45 19.22
C ASP A 30 4.98 -1.86 20.30
N GLY A 31 4.13 -2.83 19.96
CA GLY A 31 2.98 -3.23 20.77
C GLY A 31 1.71 -2.41 20.50
N GLY A 32 1.83 -1.31 19.74
CA GLY A 32 0.68 -0.52 19.30
C GLY A 32 0.13 0.45 20.36
N THR A 33 -0.99 1.05 20.04
CA THR A 33 -1.72 1.99 20.89
C THR A 33 -3.21 1.73 20.84
N ALA A 34 -3.97 2.20 21.84
CA ALA A 34 -5.42 2.12 21.81
C ALA A 34 -5.99 2.81 20.57
N ASN A 35 -6.87 2.11 19.88
CA ASN A 35 -7.48 2.63 18.65
C ASN A 35 -8.67 3.52 18.98
N SER A 36 -8.46 4.82 19.06
CA SER A 36 -9.53 5.81 19.25
C SER A 36 -10.11 6.32 17.92
N ARG A 37 -9.69 5.79 16.78
CA ARG A 37 -10.09 6.30 15.47
C ARG A 37 -11.48 5.87 15.07
N LYS A 38 -12.22 6.83 14.51
CA LYS A 38 -13.53 6.58 13.94
C LYS A 38 -13.39 6.40 12.43
N PHE A 39 -13.63 5.18 11.96
CA PHE A 39 -13.58 4.85 10.53
C PHE A 39 -14.92 5.06 9.81
N SER A 40 -15.91 5.67 10.48
CA SER A 40 -17.26 5.87 9.94
C SER A 40 -17.30 6.62 8.60
N ALA A 41 -16.32 7.51 8.35
CA ALA A 41 -16.21 8.21 7.06
C ALA A 41 -15.83 7.28 5.91
N LEU A 42 -15.23 6.12 6.19
CA LEU A 42 -14.82 5.13 5.19
C LEU A 42 -15.88 4.06 4.92
N THR A 43 -16.90 3.95 5.78
CA THR A 43 -17.94 2.93 5.65
C THR A 43 -18.66 2.96 4.29
N PRO A 44 -19.11 4.11 3.75
CA PRO A 44 -19.77 4.12 2.45
C PRO A 44 -18.86 3.65 1.29
N ILE A 45 -17.57 3.96 1.38
CA ILE A 45 -16.58 3.55 0.37
C ILE A 45 -16.26 2.05 0.51
N ALA A 46 -16.21 1.54 1.74
CA ALA A 46 -16.02 0.12 1.99
C ALA A 46 -17.20 -0.71 1.45
N GLU A 47 -18.43 -0.23 1.67
CA GLU A 47 -19.65 -0.85 1.13
C GLU A 47 -19.68 -0.84 -0.40
N GLU A 48 -19.36 0.30 -1.05
CA GLU A 48 -19.26 0.41 -2.51
C GLU A 48 -18.24 -0.56 -3.11
N LEU A 49 -17.14 -0.78 -2.39
CA LEU A 49 -16.04 -1.65 -2.84
C LEU A 49 -16.15 -3.09 -2.33
N GLU A 50 -17.24 -3.42 -1.62
CA GLU A 50 -17.48 -4.74 -1.00
C GLU A 50 -16.32 -5.19 -0.07
N ILE A 51 -15.75 -4.24 0.68
CA ILE A 51 -14.61 -4.47 1.58
C ILE A 51 -15.10 -4.61 3.01
N VAL A 52 -14.74 -5.72 3.67
CA VAL A 52 -14.93 -5.91 5.10
C VAL A 52 -13.84 -5.13 5.86
N MET A 53 -14.24 -4.30 6.81
CA MET A 53 -13.32 -3.58 7.69
C MET A 53 -13.74 -3.74 9.14
N ARG A 54 -12.88 -4.33 9.94
CA ARG A 54 -12.99 -4.37 11.40
C ARG A 54 -11.80 -3.61 11.98
N PRO A 55 -12.02 -2.54 12.75
CA PRO A 55 -10.93 -1.84 13.41
C PRO A 55 -10.21 -2.77 14.38
N SER A 56 -8.92 -3.00 14.19
CA SER A 56 -8.13 -3.83 15.11
C SER A 56 -7.79 -3.08 16.40
N GLU A 57 -7.72 -3.81 17.50
CA GLU A 57 -7.22 -3.36 18.79
C GLU A 57 -6.07 -4.29 19.27
N PRO A 58 -4.90 -3.75 19.61
CA PRO A 58 -4.50 -2.35 19.49
C PRO A 58 -4.21 -1.93 18.04
N PHE A 59 -4.19 -0.62 17.78
CA PHE A 59 -3.72 -0.09 16.50
C PHE A 59 -2.20 -0.18 16.45
N ARG A 60 -1.68 -0.93 15.47
CA ARG A 60 -0.28 -1.34 15.43
C ARG A 60 0.56 -0.52 14.45
N PRO A 61 1.88 -0.37 14.68
CA PRO A 61 2.79 0.18 13.70
C PRO A 61 2.91 -0.75 12.50
N THR A 62 3.16 -0.17 11.31
CA THR A 62 3.16 -0.93 10.06
C THR A 62 4.56 -1.14 9.48
N ARG A 63 5.62 -0.70 10.18
CA ARG A 63 7.00 -0.70 9.67
C ARG A 63 7.53 -2.09 9.32
N LYS A 64 7.22 -3.11 10.12
CA LYS A 64 7.63 -4.50 9.86
C LYS A 64 6.88 -5.09 8.68
N ALA A 65 5.57 -4.84 8.58
CA ALA A 65 4.77 -5.27 7.43
C ALA A 65 5.25 -4.64 6.11
N HIS A 66 5.67 -3.37 6.12
CA HIS A 66 6.28 -2.73 4.96
C HIS A 66 7.61 -3.38 4.56
N GLN A 67 8.47 -3.70 5.53
CA GLN A 67 9.74 -4.39 5.26
C GLN A 67 9.50 -5.79 4.69
N ALA A 68 8.58 -6.55 5.25
CA ALA A 68 8.19 -7.87 4.73
C ALA A 68 7.65 -7.78 3.29
N ALA A 69 6.82 -6.79 2.99
CA ALA A 69 6.32 -6.56 1.63
C ALA A 69 7.45 -6.23 0.63
N LEU A 70 8.46 -5.46 1.04
CA LEU A 70 9.66 -5.21 0.23
C LEU A 70 10.47 -6.48 -0.01
N VAL A 71 10.58 -7.39 0.97
CA VAL A 71 11.21 -8.69 0.77
C VAL A 71 10.49 -9.49 -0.32
N VAL A 72 9.16 -9.56 -0.24
CA VAL A 72 8.34 -10.27 -1.22
C VAL A 72 8.48 -9.63 -2.60
N GLU A 73 8.42 -8.31 -2.70
CA GLU A 73 8.59 -7.59 -3.96
C GLU A 73 9.94 -7.89 -4.64
N HIS A 74 11.03 -7.99 -3.86
CA HIS A 74 12.35 -8.30 -4.40
C HIS A 74 12.53 -9.77 -4.78
N ALA A 75 12.00 -10.69 -3.97
CA ALA A 75 12.19 -12.12 -4.17
C ALA A 75 11.20 -12.73 -5.17
N SER A 76 9.98 -12.23 -5.21
CA SER A 76 8.87 -12.74 -6.04
C SER A 76 7.93 -11.59 -6.44
N PRO A 77 8.32 -10.74 -7.40
CA PRO A 77 7.56 -9.54 -7.77
C PRO A 77 6.10 -9.84 -8.19
N ASP A 78 5.87 -10.96 -8.84
CA ASP A 78 4.54 -11.36 -9.30
C ASP A 78 3.58 -11.68 -8.13
N GLU A 79 4.12 -11.96 -6.94
CA GLU A 79 3.36 -12.34 -5.75
C GLU A 79 3.10 -11.17 -4.79
N VAL A 80 3.69 -10.01 -5.04
CA VAL A 80 3.59 -8.85 -4.13
C VAL A 80 2.15 -8.38 -3.94
N ASP A 81 1.35 -8.41 -4.99
CA ASP A 81 -0.07 -8.06 -4.90
C ASP A 81 -0.85 -9.06 -4.03
N THR A 82 -0.52 -10.36 -4.10
CA THR A 82 -1.11 -11.40 -3.24
C THR A 82 -0.72 -11.15 -1.78
N TYR A 83 0.56 -10.88 -1.52
CA TYR A 83 1.04 -10.63 -0.17
C TYR A 83 0.40 -9.37 0.46
N HIS A 84 0.29 -8.28 -0.30
CA HIS A 84 -0.43 -7.09 0.15
C HIS A 84 -1.89 -7.37 0.51
N GLN A 85 -2.59 -8.21 -0.29
CA GLN A 85 -3.96 -8.58 0.01
C GLN A 85 -4.05 -9.30 1.36
N ARG A 86 -3.16 -10.27 1.60
CA ARG A 86 -3.11 -11.02 2.87
C ARG A 86 -2.79 -10.13 4.07
N LEU A 87 -1.88 -9.16 3.92
CA LEU A 87 -1.60 -8.17 4.96
C LEU A 87 -2.85 -7.36 5.33
N TYR A 88 -3.63 -6.91 4.35
CA TYR A 88 -4.87 -6.19 4.63
C TYR A 88 -5.94 -7.09 5.28
N GLU A 89 -6.07 -8.33 4.83
CA GLU A 89 -6.99 -9.30 5.43
C GLU A 89 -6.59 -9.61 6.87
N ALA A 90 -5.31 -9.84 7.13
CA ALA A 90 -4.77 -10.08 8.46
C ALA A 90 -5.14 -8.93 9.44
N VAL A 91 -5.00 -7.68 9.01
CA VAL A 91 -5.29 -6.51 9.86
C VAL A 91 -6.80 -6.25 10.00
N TRP A 92 -7.54 -6.23 8.87
CA TRP A 92 -8.90 -5.69 8.85
C TRP A 92 -10.00 -6.74 8.99
N VAL A 93 -9.67 -8.02 8.83
CA VAL A 93 -10.64 -9.13 8.88
C VAL A 93 -10.31 -10.10 10.00
N GLU A 94 -9.02 -10.49 10.11
CA GLU A 94 -8.56 -11.55 11.00
C GLU A 94 -8.01 -11.03 12.34
N GLU A 95 -7.79 -9.73 12.45
CA GLU A 95 -7.25 -9.07 13.65
C GLU A 95 -5.88 -9.62 14.09
N ARG A 96 -5.05 -10.05 13.11
CA ARG A 96 -3.72 -10.62 13.35
C ARG A 96 -2.68 -9.52 13.63
N ASP A 97 -1.65 -9.90 14.36
CA ASP A 97 -0.55 -9.02 14.71
C ASP A 97 0.50 -8.93 13.60
N ILE A 98 0.49 -7.84 12.82
CA ILE A 98 1.46 -7.60 11.75
C ILE A 98 2.83 -7.09 12.23
N GLU A 99 3.05 -7.01 13.55
CA GLU A 99 4.38 -6.80 14.14
C GLU A 99 5.10 -8.13 14.42
N ASP A 100 4.33 -9.24 14.52
CA ASP A 100 4.88 -10.55 14.76
C ASP A 100 5.54 -11.11 13.49
N PRO A 101 6.87 -11.36 13.49
CA PRO A 101 7.56 -11.94 12.34
C PRO A 101 6.96 -13.29 11.89
N LEU A 102 6.44 -14.10 12.83
CA LEU A 102 5.81 -15.37 12.48
C LEU A 102 4.52 -15.19 11.70
N VAL A 103 3.73 -14.16 12.02
CA VAL A 103 2.54 -13.80 11.25
C VAL A 103 2.94 -13.36 9.84
N LEU A 104 3.96 -12.50 9.71
CA LEU A 104 4.45 -12.03 8.41
C LEU A 104 5.01 -13.16 7.55
N CYS A 105 5.69 -14.14 8.13
CA CYS A 105 6.15 -15.35 7.46
C CYS A 105 4.97 -16.24 7.02
N ASP A 106 3.98 -16.46 7.89
CA ASP A 106 2.79 -17.27 7.58
C ASP A 106 1.99 -16.70 6.41
N LEU A 107 1.89 -15.37 6.31
CA LEU A 107 1.24 -14.71 5.17
C LEU A 107 1.97 -14.94 3.83
N ALA A 108 3.22 -15.37 3.86
CA ALA A 108 4.04 -15.71 2.70
C ALA A 108 4.24 -17.23 2.51
N ALA A 109 3.52 -18.09 3.26
CA ALA A 109 3.82 -19.52 3.39
C ALA A 109 3.86 -20.30 2.08
N ASP A 110 3.04 -19.93 1.09
CA ASP A 110 2.95 -20.56 -0.23
C ASP A 110 3.52 -19.69 -1.36
N LEU A 111 4.15 -18.56 -1.00
CA LEU A 111 4.85 -17.72 -1.95
C LEU A 111 6.30 -18.19 -2.10
N ALA A 112 6.93 -17.92 -3.24
CA ALA A 112 8.31 -18.31 -3.51
C ALA A 112 9.33 -17.41 -2.77
N VAL A 113 9.12 -17.22 -1.45
CA VAL A 113 9.94 -16.35 -0.60
C VAL A 113 10.41 -17.12 0.64
N PRO A 114 11.73 -17.18 0.92
CA PRO A 114 12.23 -17.85 2.12
C PRO A 114 11.74 -17.16 3.41
N HIS A 115 11.13 -17.91 4.30
CA HIS A 115 10.63 -17.38 5.58
C HIS A 115 11.75 -16.79 6.43
N GLU A 116 12.92 -17.43 6.47
CA GLU A 116 14.08 -16.98 7.22
C GLU A 116 14.55 -15.60 6.75
N LEU A 117 14.34 -15.27 5.46
CA LEU A 117 14.66 -13.95 4.93
C LEU A 117 13.71 -12.89 5.48
N ILE A 118 12.38 -13.17 5.48
CA ILE A 118 11.39 -12.26 6.05
C ILE A 118 11.68 -12.05 7.54
N GLU A 119 11.81 -13.15 8.30
CA GLU A 119 12.04 -13.11 9.74
C GLU A 119 13.29 -12.28 10.10
N ARG A 120 14.41 -12.54 9.43
CA ARG A 120 15.66 -11.79 9.64
C ARG A 120 15.47 -10.30 9.34
N VAL A 121 14.96 -9.96 8.15
CA VAL A 121 14.82 -8.57 7.72
C VAL A 121 13.93 -7.76 8.66
N VAL A 122 12.81 -8.33 9.12
CA VAL A 122 11.89 -7.60 10.00
C VAL A 122 12.34 -7.58 11.46
N THR A 123 13.18 -8.52 11.89
CA THR A 123 13.73 -8.58 13.26
C THR A 123 14.93 -7.64 13.39
N GLU A 124 15.77 -7.55 12.36
CA GLU A 124 16.99 -6.74 12.36
C GLU A 124 16.77 -5.35 11.75
N ASP A 125 15.54 -5.03 11.32
CA ASP A 125 15.17 -3.77 10.67
C ASP A 125 16.01 -3.44 9.41
N GLU A 126 16.47 -4.46 8.67
CA GLU A 126 17.39 -4.31 7.54
C GLU A 126 16.84 -3.39 6.42
N LEU A 127 15.53 -3.43 6.17
CA LEU A 127 14.87 -2.60 5.13
C LEU A 127 14.15 -1.38 5.70
N LEU A 128 14.25 -1.10 6.99
CA LEU A 128 13.67 0.12 7.58
C LEU A 128 14.22 1.40 6.93
N PRO A 129 15.51 1.52 6.56
CA PRO A 129 16.00 2.68 5.80
C PRO A 129 15.30 2.86 4.44
N ALA A 130 14.94 1.78 3.75
CA ALA A 130 14.21 1.84 2.48
C ALA A 130 12.77 2.35 2.68
N VAL A 131 12.09 1.90 3.74
CA VAL A 131 10.77 2.42 4.13
C VAL A 131 10.84 3.92 4.40
N ARG A 132 11.82 4.39 5.17
CA ARG A 132 12.02 5.81 5.48
C ARG A 132 12.30 6.63 4.22
N SER A 133 13.20 6.16 3.35
CA SER A 133 13.49 6.81 2.07
C SER A 133 12.26 6.94 1.18
N SER A 134 11.38 5.91 1.17
CA SER A 134 10.10 5.99 0.47
C SER A 134 9.20 7.09 1.03
N MET A 135 9.12 7.22 2.35
CA MET A 135 8.36 8.30 3.00
C MET A 135 8.91 9.69 2.67
N GLU A 136 10.24 9.84 2.67
CA GLU A 136 10.89 11.10 2.30
C GLU A 136 10.56 11.50 0.86
N ARG A 137 10.59 10.55 -0.07
CA ARG A 137 10.16 10.78 -1.47
C ARG A 137 8.69 11.18 -1.56
N ALA A 138 7.81 10.51 -0.81
CA ALA A 138 6.39 10.85 -0.76
C ALA A 138 6.17 12.28 -0.24
N HIS A 139 6.88 12.67 0.82
CA HIS A 139 6.83 14.04 1.35
C HIS A 139 7.36 15.07 0.36
N ALA A 140 8.40 14.77 -0.41
CA ALA A 140 8.91 15.63 -1.47
C ALA A 140 7.86 15.88 -2.57
N TRP A 141 6.96 14.94 -2.82
CA TRP A 141 5.78 15.12 -3.67
C TRP A 141 4.62 15.86 -2.98
N GLY A 142 4.73 16.18 -1.70
CA GLY A 142 3.68 16.81 -0.91
C GLY A 142 2.63 15.85 -0.37
N ALA A 143 2.90 14.54 -0.37
CA ALA A 143 2.01 13.57 0.25
C ALA A 143 2.02 13.74 1.78
N THR A 144 0.81 13.85 2.36
CA THR A 144 0.61 14.01 3.82
C THR A 144 -0.21 12.89 4.42
N GLY A 145 -0.50 11.85 3.63
CA GLY A 145 -1.33 10.72 4.06
C GLY A 145 -1.51 9.66 2.98
N THR A 146 -2.28 8.63 3.31
CA THR A 146 -2.56 7.51 2.42
C THR A 146 -4.05 7.39 2.10
N PRO A 147 -4.40 7.01 0.88
CA PRO A 147 -3.50 6.83 -0.26
C PRO A 147 -3.06 8.19 -0.85
N SER A 148 -1.88 8.20 -1.45
CA SER A 148 -1.42 9.27 -2.33
C SER A 148 -0.93 8.65 -3.63
N TRP A 149 -1.25 9.27 -4.76
CA TRP A 149 -0.95 8.74 -6.09
C TRP A 149 -0.01 9.70 -6.82
N VAL A 150 1.08 9.17 -7.36
CA VAL A 150 1.94 9.92 -8.28
C VAL A 150 1.74 9.34 -9.68
N ILE A 151 1.21 10.14 -10.59
CA ILE A 151 0.83 9.71 -11.93
C ILE A 151 1.84 10.28 -12.92
N ASP A 152 2.48 9.40 -13.70
CA ASP A 152 3.42 9.73 -14.77
C ASP A 152 4.60 10.63 -14.29
N ASN A 153 4.98 10.57 -13.02
CA ASN A 153 5.95 11.48 -12.39
C ASN A 153 5.66 12.98 -12.63
N LYS A 154 4.39 13.34 -12.85
CA LYS A 154 3.98 14.72 -13.17
C LYS A 154 2.91 15.25 -12.22
N LEU A 155 2.04 14.38 -11.72
CA LEU A 155 0.88 14.79 -10.92
C LEU A 155 0.77 13.97 -9.63
N MET A 156 0.75 14.65 -8.48
CA MET A 156 0.40 14.05 -7.20
C MET A 156 -1.10 14.27 -6.92
N VAL A 157 -1.79 13.19 -6.58
CA VAL A 157 -3.22 13.18 -6.25
C VAL A 157 -3.39 12.59 -4.85
N PRO A 158 -3.89 13.35 -3.88
CA PRO A 158 -4.11 12.88 -2.53
C PRO A 158 -5.45 12.15 -2.38
N GLY A 159 -5.50 11.19 -1.49
CA GLY A 159 -6.72 10.55 -1.02
C GLY A 159 -7.35 9.55 -1.99
N LEU A 160 -8.50 9.04 -1.56
CA LEU A 160 -9.33 8.15 -2.37
C LEU A 160 -10.13 8.99 -3.37
N GLN A 161 -9.84 8.79 -4.65
CA GLN A 161 -10.60 9.38 -5.75
C GLN A 161 -11.54 8.32 -6.34
N ASP A 162 -12.58 8.76 -7.03
CA ASP A 162 -13.45 7.87 -7.80
C ASP A 162 -12.81 7.41 -9.12
N ASP A 163 -13.42 6.42 -9.74
CA ASP A 163 -12.92 5.87 -11.00
C ASP A 163 -12.99 6.90 -12.13
N GLU A 164 -14.03 7.74 -12.17
CA GLU A 164 -14.22 8.79 -13.18
C GLU A 164 -13.13 9.86 -13.12
N PHE A 165 -12.65 10.19 -11.91
CA PHE A 165 -11.52 11.11 -11.75
C PHE A 165 -10.27 10.55 -12.42
N PHE A 166 -9.93 9.28 -12.15
CA PHE A 166 -8.76 8.65 -12.76
C PHE A 166 -8.90 8.52 -14.27
N ASP A 167 -10.09 8.18 -14.79
CA ASP A 167 -10.35 8.13 -16.23
C ASP A 167 -10.02 9.47 -16.90
N ARG A 168 -10.52 10.58 -16.34
CA ARG A 168 -10.25 11.92 -16.87
C ARG A 168 -8.77 12.27 -16.85
N VAL A 169 -8.07 11.94 -15.75
CA VAL A 169 -6.64 12.23 -15.60
C VAL A 169 -5.82 11.43 -16.60
N ILE A 170 -6.07 10.12 -16.71
CA ILE A 170 -5.32 9.24 -17.62
C ILE A 170 -5.55 9.67 -19.07
N GLN A 171 -6.80 9.89 -19.50
CA GLN A 171 -7.12 10.37 -20.85
C GLN A 171 -6.42 11.70 -21.16
N ARG A 172 -6.35 12.60 -20.19
CA ARG A 172 -5.66 13.89 -20.38
C ARG A 172 -4.16 13.71 -20.56
N LEU A 173 -3.52 12.85 -19.76
CA LEU A 173 -2.09 12.58 -19.88
C LEU A 173 -1.75 11.86 -21.20
N GLU A 174 -2.58 10.93 -21.65
CA GLU A 174 -2.44 10.26 -22.94
C GLU A 174 -2.53 11.28 -24.10
N SER A 175 -3.50 12.20 -24.03
CA SER A 175 -3.66 13.25 -25.05
C SER A 175 -2.44 14.17 -25.14
N ILE A 176 -1.84 14.51 -23.99
CA ILE A 176 -0.61 15.34 -23.93
C ILE A 176 0.55 14.56 -24.55
N ARG A 177 0.74 13.30 -24.17
CA ARG A 177 1.82 12.44 -24.69
C ARG A 177 1.74 12.27 -26.21
N ASN A 178 0.54 12.05 -26.74
CA ASN A 178 0.32 11.93 -28.18
C ASN A 178 0.64 13.22 -28.91
N ALA A 179 0.26 14.38 -28.36
CA ALA A 179 0.56 15.68 -28.94
C ALA A 179 2.08 16.03 -28.91
N GLU A 180 2.81 15.56 -27.90
CA GLU A 180 4.26 15.70 -27.82
C GLU A 180 4.99 14.77 -28.80
N GLY A 181 4.46 13.54 -29.01
CA GLY A 181 5.02 12.56 -29.95
C GLY A 181 4.80 12.88 -31.43
N ASP A 182 3.77 13.66 -31.76
CA ASP A 182 3.49 14.12 -33.13
C ASP A 182 4.32 15.38 -33.52
N ALA A 183 5.05 15.94 -32.58
CA ALA A 183 5.85 17.17 -32.78
C ALA A 183 7.35 16.94 -33.07
N ASP A 184 7.82 15.69 -32.96
CA ASP A 184 9.17 15.22 -33.30
C ASP A 184 9.18 14.47 -34.66
#